data_e55ead41fc3d066ad6db9b947dba1b15
#
_entry.id   e55ead41fc3d066ad6db9b947dba1b15
#
_cell.length_a   1.000
_cell.length_b   1.000
_cell.length_c   1.000
_cell.angle_alpha   90.00
_cell.angle_beta   90.00
_cell.angle_gamma   90.00
#
_symmetry.space_group_name_H-M   'P 1'
#
loop_
_entity.id
_entity.type
_entity.pdbx_description
1 polymer ?
#
loop_
_entity_poly.entity_id
_entity_poly.type
_entity_poly.pdbx_seq_one_letter_code
_entity_poly.pdbx_strand_id
1 'polypeptide(L)'
;MKTRADTMPGSRARQRGAAAVEFALVCMVFLTLLIGIMEMGRLLFYWNAAAEATRWGARLAVVCDLNDGIIKEKMRVMLPILKTSDISVSYFPATCASDAATARASCESVTVEISPTVVVKTFIPTLAASLTLPPFVTTLPRESMDSATEANPVCK
;
A
#
# COMPACT_ATOMS: atom_id res chain seq x y z
N MET A 1 -82.86 -8.48 -9.92
CA MET A 1 -81.59 -9.14 -10.32
C MET A 1 -80.51 -8.15 -10.08
N LYS A 2 -79.66 -8.40 -9.03
CA LYS A 2 -78.53 -7.53 -8.69
C LYS A 2 -77.24 -8.29 -9.11
N THR A 3 -76.56 -7.84 -10.17
CA THR A 3 -75.28 -8.35 -10.62
C THR A 3 -74.19 -7.88 -9.66
N ARG A 4 -73.58 -8.80 -8.97
CA ARG A 4 -72.37 -8.58 -8.16
C ARG A 4 -71.17 -8.44 -9.10
N ALA A 5 -70.51 -7.31 -9.10
CA ALA A 5 -69.23 -7.14 -9.74
C ALA A 5 -68.16 -7.79 -8.86
N ASP A 6 -67.57 -8.88 -9.33
CA ASP A 6 -66.37 -9.51 -8.72
C ASP A 6 -65.15 -8.59 -8.96
N THR A 7 -64.73 -7.92 -7.92
CA THR A 7 -63.46 -7.20 -7.91
C THR A 7 -62.31 -8.17 -7.80
N MET A 8 -61.55 -8.37 -8.86
CA MET A 8 -60.36 -9.21 -8.90
C MET A 8 -59.23 -8.63 -8.00
N PRO A 9 -58.75 -9.38 -7.01
CA PRO A 9 -57.69 -8.86 -6.11
C PRO A 9 -56.25 -9.06 -6.64
N GLY A 10 -56.05 -9.13 -7.97
CA GLY A 10 -54.78 -9.59 -8.56
C GLY A 10 -53.70 -8.51 -8.78
N SER A 11 -54.00 -7.19 -8.71
CA SER A 11 -53.05 -6.16 -9.20
C SER A 11 -52.00 -5.72 -8.16
N ARG A 12 -52.30 -5.73 -6.89
CA ARG A 12 -51.42 -5.21 -5.84
C ARG A 12 -50.22 -6.13 -5.51
N ALA A 13 -50.35 -7.40 -5.63
CA ALA A 13 -49.25 -8.36 -5.39
C ALA A 13 -48.19 -8.30 -6.49
N ARG A 14 -48.63 -8.09 -7.74
CA ARG A 14 -47.75 -7.98 -8.92
C ARG A 14 -46.93 -6.69 -8.92
N GLN A 15 -47.48 -5.57 -8.42
CA GLN A 15 -46.76 -4.30 -8.28
C GLN A 15 -45.69 -4.34 -7.18
N ARG A 16 -45.91 -5.07 -6.09
CA ARG A 16 -44.90 -5.23 -5.02
C ARG A 16 -43.68 -5.99 -5.50
N GLY A 17 -43.81 -6.98 -6.37
CA GLY A 17 -42.69 -7.70 -6.97
C GLY A 17 -41.84 -6.84 -7.89
N ALA A 18 -42.46 -5.99 -8.72
CA ALA A 18 -41.75 -5.09 -9.61
C ALA A 18 -40.92 -4.05 -8.83
N ALA A 19 -41.48 -3.43 -7.80
CA ALA A 19 -40.75 -2.50 -6.93
C ALA A 19 -39.57 -3.15 -6.19
N ALA A 20 -39.70 -4.40 -5.79
CA ALA A 20 -38.60 -5.13 -5.15
C ALA A 20 -37.42 -5.38 -6.10
N VAL A 21 -37.69 -5.71 -7.37
CA VAL A 21 -36.65 -5.89 -8.41
C VAL A 21 -35.98 -4.57 -8.73
N GLU A 22 -36.73 -3.49 -8.87
CA GLU A 22 -36.20 -2.14 -9.11
C GLU A 22 -35.27 -1.71 -7.96
N PHE A 23 -35.72 -1.89 -6.72
CA PHE A 23 -34.89 -1.59 -5.54
C PHE A 23 -33.62 -2.45 -5.52
N ALA A 24 -33.71 -3.74 -5.83
CA ALA A 24 -32.56 -4.64 -5.86
C ALA A 24 -31.52 -4.20 -6.90
N LEU A 25 -31.93 -3.76 -8.09
CA LEU A 25 -31.05 -3.25 -9.13
C LEU A 25 -30.35 -1.97 -8.68
N VAL A 26 -31.07 -1.03 -8.09
CA VAL A 26 -30.49 0.22 -7.55
C VAL A 26 -29.50 -0.09 -6.44
N CYS A 27 -29.84 -0.97 -5.51
CA CYS A 27 -28.93 -1.40 -4.45
C CYS A 27 -27.67 -2.08 -5.01
N MET A 28 -27.80 -2.93 -6.02
CA MET A 28 -26.66 -3.60 -6.65
C MET A 28 -25.67 -2.59 -7.23
N VAL A 29 -26.15 -1.61 -8.00
CA VAL A 29 -25.32 -0.56 -8.57
C VAL A 29 -24.68 0.28 -7.47
N PHE A 30 -25.45 0.69 -6.47
CA PHE A 30 -24.96 1.49 -5.35
C PHE A 30 -23.88 0.76 -4.55
N LEU A 31 -24.08 -0.50 -4.20
CA LEU A 31 -23.09 -1.30 -3.45
C LEU A 31 -21.83 -1.55 -4.29
N THR A 32 -21.97 -1.78 -5.59
CA THR A 32 -20.81 -1.94 -6.49
C THR A 32 -19.95 -0.67 -6.52
N LEU A 33 -20.58 0.50 -6.59
CA LEU A 33 -19.87 1.79 -6.54
C LEU A 33 -19.19 2.01 -5.18
N LEU A 34 -19.85 1.70 -4.07
CA LEU A 34 -19.26 1.83 -2.73
C LEU A 34 -18.02 0.94 -2.58
N ILE A 35 -18.10 -0.31 -3.00
CA ILE A 35 -16.98 -1.26 -2.96
C ILE A 35 -15.85 -0.74 -3.85
N GLY A 36 -16.15 -0.22 -5.04
CA GLY A 36 -15.16 0.36 -5.94
C GLY A 36 -14.41 1.55 -5.33
N ILE A 37 -15.14 2.45 -4.68
CA ILE A 37 -14.55 3.61 -3.99
C ILE A 37 -13.65 3.15 -2.84
N MET A 38 -14.10 2.17 -2.03
CA MET A 38 -13.31 1.62 -0.93
C MET A 38 -12.01 0.99 -1.44
N GLU A 39 -12.08 0.21 -2.52
CA GLU A 39 -10.90 -0.44 -3.11
C GLU A 39 -9.90 0.57 -3.66
N MET A 40 -10.39 1.61 -4.36
CA MET A 40 -9.55 2.69 -4.86
C MET A 40 -8.87 3.45 -3.71
N GLY A 41 -9.60 3.77 -2.64
CA GLY A 41 -9.04 4.40 -1.45
C GLY A 41 -7.93 3.57 -0.82
N ARG A 42 -8.10 2.25 -0.76
CA ARG A 42 -7.09 1.32 -0.25
C ARG A 42 -5.83 1.29 -1.13
N LEU A 43 -5.99 1.28 -2.45
CA LEU A 43 -4.86 1.33 -3.40
C LEU A 43 -4.07 2.63 -3.25
N LEU A 44 -4.74 3.77 -3.17
CA LEU A 44 -4.11 5.07 -2.95
C LEU A 44 -3.39 5.14 -1.60
N PHE A 45 -3.95 4.52 -0.57
CA PHE A 45 -3.28 4.40 0.73
C PHE A 45 -1.95 3.64 0.61
N TYR A 46 -1.94 2.47 -0.03
CA TYR A 46 -0.70 1.70 -0.23
C TYR A 46 0.33 2.47 -1.07
N TRP A 47 -0.12 3.19 -2.07
CA TRP A 47 0.74 4.02 -2.91
C TRP A 47 1.45 5.12 -2.11
N ASN A 48 0.66 5.87 -1.35
CA ASN A 48 1.21 6.94 -0.49
C ASN A 48 2.10 6.38 0.63
N ALA A 49 1.69 5.27 1.25
CA ALA A 49 2.47 4.60 2.29
C ALA A 49 3.81 4.07 1.75
N ALA A 50 3.85 3.54 0.52
CA ALA A 50 5.09 3.09 -0.11
C ALA A 50 6.06 4.26 -0.38
N ALA A 51 5.55 5.38 -0.89
CA ALA A 51 6.35 6.58 -1.11
C ALA A 51 6.92 7.13 0.21
N GLU A 52 6.13 7.14 1.27
CA GLU A 52 6.59 7.61 2.58
C GLU A 52 7.55 6.61 3.25
N ALA A 53 7.32 5.31 3.09
CA ALA A 53 8.21 4.27 3.60
C ALA A 53 9.62 4.37 2.97
N THR A 54 9.72 4.64 1.66
CA THR A 54 11.03 4.84 1.01
C THR A 54 11.74 6.10 1.48
N ARG A 55 11.02 7.20 1.68
CA ARG A 55 11.57 8.44 2.23
C ARG A 55 12.08 8.25 3.65
N TRP A 56 11.29 7.60 4.49
CA TRP A 56 11.67 7.28 5.86
C TRP A 56 12.86 6.32 5.90
N GLY A 57 12.82 5.26 5.09
CA GLY A 57 13.93 4.32 4.94
C GLY A 57 15.23 4.98 4.50
N ALA A 58 15.17 5.90 3.54
CA ALA A 58 16.34 6.65 3.10
C ALA A 58 16.92 7.55 4.20
N ARG A 59 16.08 8.21 5.00
CA ARG A 59 16.52 9.01 6.15
C ARG A 59 17.22 8.13 7.21
N LEU A 60 16.70 6.93 7.47
CA LEU A 60 17.36 5.99 8.37
C LEU A 60 18.69 5.51 7.79
N ALA A 61 18.72 5.21 6.49
CA ALA A 61 19.90 4.66 5.83
C ALA A 61 21.09 5.64 5.76
N VAL A 62 20.85 6.95 5.78
CA VAL A 62 21.94 7.95 5.79
C VAL A 62 22.46 8.24 7.19
N VAL A 63 21.74 7.85 8.24
CA VAL A 63 22.10 8.10 9.64
C VAL A 63 22.60 6.82 10.33
N CYS A 64 21.99 5.67 10.05
CA CYS A 64 22.31 4.39 10.66
C CYS A 64 23.48 3.69 9.94
N ASP A 65 24.05 2.71 10.59
CA ASP A 65 25.16 1.92 10.05
C ASP A 65 24.82 1.24 8.73
N LEU A 66 25.87 0.92 7.99
CA LEU A 66 25.78 0.24 6.71
C LEU A 66 24.92 -1.03 6.82
N ASN A 67 23.88 -1.14 5.99
CA ASN A 67 22.98 -2.28 5.93
C ASN A 67 22.29 -2.64 7.27
N ASP A 68 22.08 -1.67 8.15
CA ASP A 68 21.38 -1.89 9.41
C ASP A 68 19.98 -2.47 9.16
N GLY A 69 19.68 -3.61 9.81
CA GLY A 69 18.41 -4.31 9.67
C GLY A 69 17.20 -3.49 10.10
N ILE A 70 17.40 -2.53 11.01
CA ILE A 70 16.35 -1.65 11.51
C ILE A 70 15.70 -0.83 10.38
N ILE A 71 16.45 -0.47 9.32
CA ILE A 71 15.95 0.29 8.18
C ILE A 71 14.78 -0.46 7.55
N LYS A 72 15.00 -1.74 7.22
CA LYS A 72 13.98 -2.59 6.59
C LYS A 72 12.83 -2.89 7.53
N GLU A 73 13.09 -3.05 8.82
CA GLU A 73 12.08 -3.30 9.84
C GLU A 73 11.13 -2.10 9.99
N LYS A 74 11.66 -0.89 10.13
CA LYS A 74 10.86 0.33 10.25
C LYS A 74 10.01 0.57 8.99
N MET A 75 10.55 0.31 7.79
CA MET A 75 9.79 0.39 6.54
C MET A 75 8.62 -0.60 6.53
N ARG A 76 8.82 -1.83 7.03
CA ARG A 76 7.77 -2.85 7.13
C ARG A 76 6.69 -2.52 8.17
N VAL A 77 7.05 -1.82 9.24
CA VAL A 77 6.05 -1.31 10.21
C VAL A 77 5.11 -0.31 9.54
N MET A 78 5.64 0.56 8.65
CA MET A 78 4.81 1.52 7.91
C MET A 78 3.99 0.87 6.81
N LEU A 79 4.55 -0.14 6.14
CA LEU A 79 3.91 -0.85 5.03
C LEU A 79 4.02 -2.38 5.23
N PRO A 80 3.10 -2.99 5.98
CA PRO A 80 3.19 -4.40 6.39
C PRO A 80 3.14 -5.43 5.24
N ILE A 81 2.74 -5.02 4.04
CA ILE A 81 2.75 -5.90 2.86
C ILE A 81 4.16 -6.15 2.32
N LEU A 82 5.16 -5.33 2.71
CA LEU A 82 6.54 -5.49 2.28
C LEU A 82 7.20 -6.67 2.97
N LYS A 83 7.96 -7.42 2.18
CA LYS A 83 8.94 -8.39 2.68
C LYS A 83 10.31 -7.73 2.75
N THR A 84 11.20 -8.26 3.55
CA THR A 84 12.59 -7.78 3.64
C THR A 84 13.32 -7.87 2.29
N SER A 85 12.95 -8.85 1.45
CA SER A 85 13.45 -9.03 0.09
C SER A 85 13.00 -7.97 -0.90
N ASP A 86 11.90 -7.29 -0.61
CA ASP A 86 11.32 -6.30 -1.51
C ASP A 86 11.96 -4.92 -1.33
N ILE A 87 12.84 -4.79 -0.32
CA ILE A 87 13.52 -3.54 0.02
C ILE A 87 15.00 -3.70 -0.30
N SER A 88 15.50 -2.89 -1.22
CA SER A 88 16.92 -2.76 -1.53
C SER A 88 17.48 -1.43 -1.00
N VAL A 89 18.68 -1.50 -0.45
CA VAL A 89 19.46 -0.33 -0.03
C VAL A 89 20.77 -0.39 -0.77
N SER A 90 21.10 0.65 -1.51
CA SER A 90 22.34 0.76 -2.28
C SER A 90 23.08 2.03 -1.94
N TYR A 91 24.40 1.97 -2.04
CA TYR A 91 25.31 3.07 -1.67
C TYR A 91 26.13 3.46 -2.89
N PHE A 92 26.41 4.75 -3.02
CA PHE A 92 27.22 5.27 -4.11
C PHE A 92 28.43 6.04 -3.57
N PRO A 93 29.62 5.84 -4.15
CA PRO A 93 29.98 4.81 -5.15
C PRO A 93 29.91 3.38 -4.56
N ALA A 94 29.66 2.36 -5.38
CA ALA A 94 29.44 0.99 -4.89
C ALA A 94 30.61 0.43 -4.05
N THR A 95 31.81 0.92 -4.29
CA THR A 95 33.03 0.55 -3.56
C THR A 95 33.04 1.05 -2.10
N CYS A 96 32.20 2.02 -1.76
CA CYS A 96 32.15 2.56 -0.39
C CYS A 96 31.45 1.62 0.61
N ALA A 97 30.71 0.64 0.12
CA ALA A 97 29.93 -0.28 0.96
C ALA A 97 30.70 -1.52 1.40
N SER A 98 32.05 -1.46 1.44
CA SER A 98 32.91 -2.59 1.87
C SER A 98 32.84 -2.85 3.37
N ASP A 99 32.83 -1.80 4.16
CA ASP A 99 32.76 -1.82 5.62
C ASP A 99 32.20 -0.49 6.17
N ALA A 100 31.80 -0.48 7.44
CA ALA A 100 31.19 0.69 8.07
C ALA A 100 32.11 1.93 8.12
N ALA A 101 33.41 1.74 8.33
CA ALA A 101 34.36 2.85 8.40
C ALA A 101 34.58 3.48 7.02
N THR A 102 34.73 2.67 5.98
CA THR A 102 34.83 3.11 4.59
C THR A 102 33.53 3.78 4.14
N ALA A 103 32.38 3.26 4.53
CA ALA A 103 31.08 3.85 4.20
C ALA A 103 30.94 5.27 4.78
N ARG A 104 31.32 5.45 6.05
CA ARG A 104 31.31 6.77 6.71
C ARG A 104 32.28 7.77 6.06
N ALA A 105 33.39 7.30 5.49
CA ALA A 105 34.40 8.15 4.90
C ALA A 105 34.11 8.50 3.43
N SER A 106 33.63 7.54 2.64
CA SER A 106 33.68 7.60 1.18
C SER A 106 32.33 7.47 0.46
N CYS A 107 31.25 7.07 1.12
CA CYS A 107 29.93 7.10 0.47
C CYS A 107 29.47 8.53 0.26
N GLU A 108 28.88 8.80 -0.88
CA GLU A 108 28.32 10.12 -1.23
C GLU A 108 26.82 10.15 -1.05
N SER A 109 26.14 9.07 -1.42
CA SER A 109 24.68 8.97 -1.33
C SER A 109 24.21 7.57 -1.02
N VAL A 110 23.01 7.49 -0.48
CA VAL A 110 22.28 6.25 -0.18
C VAL A 110 20.96 6.25 -0.92
N THR A 111 20.66 5.16 -1.59
CA THR A 111 19.41 4.96 -2.32
C THR A 111 18.63 3.81 -1.70
N VAL A 112 17.37 4.07 -1.36
CA VAL A 112 16.43 3.05 -0.90
C VAL A 112 15.34 2.86 -1.94
N GLU A 113 15.08 1.62 -2.29
CA GLU A 113 14.13 1.25 -3.32
C GLU A 113 13.19 0.14 -2.84
N ILE A 114 11.91 0.24 -3.23
CA ILE A 114 10.94 -0.85 -3.13
C ILE A 114 10.83 -1.53 -4.49
N SER A 115 11.01 -2.84 -4.52
CA SER A 115 10.92 -3.65 -5.73
C SER A 115 9.54 -3.53 -6.40
N PRO A 116 9.48 -3.46 -7.74
CA PRO A 116 8.22 -3.44 -8.50
C PRO A 116 7.46 -4.77 -8.45
N THR A 117 7.97 -5.78 -7.76
CA THR A 117 7.33 -7.09 -7.60
C THR A 117 6.26 -7.14 -6.51
N VAL A 118 6.11 -6.05 -5.72
CA VAL A 118 5.12 -5.98 -4.65
C VAL A 118 3.72 -5.89 -5.22
N VAL A 119 2.90 -6.88 -4.91
CA VAL A 119 1.53 -7.02 -5.42
C VAL A 119 0.51 -6.72 -4.34
N VAL A 120 -0.36 -5.76 -4.61
CA VAL A 120 -1.56 -5.49 -3.80
C VAL A 120 -2.72 -6.31 -4.36
N LYS A 121 -3.19 -7.28 -3.57
CA LYS A 121 -4.37 -8.09 -3.94
C LYS A 121 -5.65 -7.28 -3.70
N THR A 122 -6.59 -7.33 -4.64
CA THR A 122 -7.93 -6.75 -4.46
C THR A 122 -8.71 -7.52 -3.40
N PHE A 123 -9.57 -6.82 -2.67
CA PHE A 123 -10.47 -7.43 -1.67
C PHE A 123 -11.58 -8.26 -2.32
N ILE A 124 -11.89 -8.00 -3.59
CA ILE A 124 -12.95 -8.68 -4.33
C ILE A 124 -12.37 -9.96 -4.96
N PRO A 125 -12.70 -11.17 -4.45
CA PRO A 125 -12.09 -12.41 -4.92
C PRO A 125 -12.43 -12.75 -6.39
N THR A 126 -13.57 -12.26 -6.88
CA THR A 126 -14.05 -12.46 -8.24
C THR A 126 -13.37 -11.53 -9.25
N LEU A 127 -12.86 -10.40 -8.79
CA LEU A 127 -12.04 -9.49 -9.58
C LEU A 127 -10.57 -9.80 -9.26
N ALA A 128 -10.02 -10.86 -9.83
CA ALA A 128 -8.63 -11.28 -9.62
C ALA A 128 -7.62 -10.26 -10.20
N ALA A 129 -7.86 -8.97 -9.97
CA ALA A 129 -6.95 -7.91 -10.34
C ALA A 129 -5.85 -7.81 -9.27
N SER A 130 -4.65 -8.18 -9.65
CA SER A 130 -3.45 -7.90 -8.87
C SER A 130 -2.82 -6.63 -9.43
N LEU A 131 -2.67 -5.61 -8.59
CA LEU A 131 -1.99 -4.39 -8.97
C LEU A 131 -0.58 -4.42 -8.40
N THR A 132 0.41 -4.31 -9.27
CA THR A 132 1.81 -4.15 -8.85
C THR A 132 2.06 -2.71 -8.45
N LEU A 133 2.75 -2.51 -7.33
CA LEU A 133 3.25 -1.19 -6.96
C LEU A 133 4.34 -0.77 -7.96
N PRO A 134 4.36 0.49 -8.42
CA PRO A 134 5.49 1.00 -9.18
C PRO A 134 6.74 1.03 -8.29
N PRO A 135 7.95 1.02 -8.88
CA PRO A 135 9.17 1.16 -8.11
C PRO A 135 9.21 2.55 -7.46
N PHE A 136 9.33 2.57 -6.13
CA PHE A 136 9.57 3.79 -5.37
C PHE A 136 11.03 3.85 -5.00
N VAL A 137 11.70 4.92 -5.41
CA VAL A 137 13.13 5.13 -5.19
C VAL A 137 13.33 6.48 -4.51
N THR A 138 14.14 6.50 -3.46
CA THR A 138 14.55 7.74 -2.80
C THR A 138 16.05 7.72 -2.57
N THR A 139 16.74 8.74 -3.06
CA THR A 139 18.19 8.92 -2.89
C THR A 139 18.44 10.15 -2.04
N LEU A 140 19.25 10.01 -1.01
CA LEU A 140 19.68 11.10 -0.13
C LEU A 140 21.21 11.13 -0.03
N PRO A 141 21.81 12.31 0.17
CA PRO A 141 23.23 12.43 0.49
C PRO A 141 23.50 11.78 1.84
N ARG A 142 24.70 11.21 1.99
CA ARG A 142 25.15 10.61 3.23
C ARG A 142 25.19 11.64 4.38
N GLU A 143 24.86 11.17 5.58
CA GLU A 143 25.06 11.90 6.84
C GLU A 143 26.06 11.16 7.74
N SER A 144 25.69 10.82 8.97
CA SER A 144 26.62 10.23 9.96
C SER A 144 26.95 8.74 9.69
N MET A 145 25.96 7.97 9.22
CA MET A 145 26.06 6.51 9.02
C MET A 145 26.65 5.79 10.25
N ASP A 146 26.23 6.19 11.46
CA ASP A 146 26.75 5.68 12.72
C ASP A 146 25.61 5.41 13.72
N SER A 147 25.35 4.12 13.96
CA SER A 147 24.35 3.66 14.93
C SER A 147 24.92 3.54 16.35
N ALA A 148 26.24 3.39 16.51
CA ALA A 148 26.86 3.00 17.76
C ALA A 148 27.44 4.18 18.54
N THR A 149 28.15 5.09 17.88
CA THR A 149 28.96 6.13 18.56
C THR A 149 28.11 7.27 19.11
N GLU A 150 27.04 7.62 18.42
CA GLU A 150 26.14 8.72 18.80
C GLU A 150 24.93 8.25 19.65
N ALA A 151 24.84 6.95 20.00
CA ALA A 151 23.70 6.36 20.69
C ALA A 151 22.36 6.77 20.06
N ASN A 152 22.31 6.81 18.72
CA ASN A 152 21.18 7.33 17.97
C ASN A 152 19.90 6.49 18.23
N PRO A 153 18.88 7.03 18.94
CA PRO A 153 17.71 6.26 19.32
C PRO A 153 16.87 5.82 18.10
N VAL A 154 17.12 6.44 16.94
CA VAL A 154 16.40 6.14 15.70
C VAL A 154 16.85 4.83 15.07
N CYS A 155 18.11 4.43 15.34
CA CYS A 155 18.72 3.19 14.85
C CYS A 155 18.54 1.99 15.82
N LYS A 156 17.55 2.05 16.73
CA LYS A 156 17.24 1.00 17.72
C LYS A 156 15.85 0.43 17.55
#